data_90d5cde3f3631c901fc7924b3c090e8f
#
_entry.id   90d5cde3f3631c901fc7924b3c090e8f
#
_cell.length_a   1.000
_cell.length_b   1.000
_cell.length_c   1.000
_cell.angle_alpha   90.00
_cell.angle_beta   90.00
_cell.angle_gamma   90.00
#
_symmetry.space_group_name_H-M   'P 1'
#
loop_
_entity.id
_entity.type
_entity.pdbx_description
1 polymer ?
#
loop_
_entity_poly.entity_id
_entity_poly.type
_entity_poly.pdbx_seq_one_letter_code
_entity_poly.pdbx_strand_id
1 'polypeptide(L)'
;VLADAAHAFGAKWHGKMCGDIADFTSFSFHAVKNLTTAEGGALTWRNISGIDNDWLYKQFQLLSLHGQNKDALAKTKLGAWEYDIVYPAYKCNMTDIMAGIGLAQLKRYPEMLYRRRQIIEHYNEGLKNCDVQVLNHYGEDHSSSGHLYLVRLLGKDIEFRNDVICRMAERGIACNVHYKPLPMMTAYKNLGFDIKDYPNACNMFVNEVTLPLHTCLTDEQIKYVISNFVEIING
;
A
#
# COMPACT_ATOMS: atom_id res chain seq x y z
N VAL A 1 -9.09 11.23 13.57
CA VAL A 1 -9.08 10.47 12.31
C VAL A 1 -7.97 9.43 12.35
N LEU A 2 -8.30 8.17 12.03
CA LEU A 2 -7.34 7.11 11.80
C LEU A 2 -7.22 6.89 10.28
N ALA A 3 -6.02 7.05 9.73
CA ALA A 3 -5.77 6.81 8.32
C ALA A 3 -5.09 5.45 8.12
N ASP A 4 -5.68 4.60 7.29
CA ASP A 4 -4.99 3.45 6.71
C ASP A 4 -4.20 3.93 5.49
N ALA A 5 -2.90 4.02 5.64
CA ALA A 5 -1.96 4.46 4.62
C ALA A 5 -1.04 3.31 4.16
N ALA A 6 -1.55 2.06 4.20
CA ALA A 6 -0.78 0.87 3.84
C ALA A 6 -0.16 0.93 2.43
N HIS A 7 -0.71 1.75 1.52
CA HIS A 7 -0.21 1.99 0.17
C HIS A 7 0.40 3.38 -0.03
N ALA A 8 0.44 4.23 0.99
CA ALA A 8 0.73 5.65 0.84
C ALA A 8 2.07 6.10 1.45
N PHE A 9 2.97 5.17 1.82
CA PHE A 9 4.28 5.54 2.34
C PHE A 9 5.05 6.35 1.29
N GLY A 10 5.42 7.60 1.64
CA GLY A 10 6.05 8.56 0.73
C GLY A 10 5.11 9.44 -0.09
N ALA A 11 3.80 9.21 -0.04
CA ALA A 11 2.81 10.10 -0.66
C ALA A 11 2.72 11.44 0.08
N LYS A 12 2.31 12.49 -0.66
CA LYS A 12 2.11 13.85 -0.12
C LYS A 12 0.77 14.41 -0.53
N TRP A 13 0.23 15.29 0.31
CA TRP A 13 -0.94 16.10 0.05
C TRP A 13 -0.75 17.51 0.62
N HIS A 14 -0.94 18.54 -0.21
CA HIS A 14 -0.64 19.94 0.12
C HIS A 14 0.75 20.12 0.75
N GLY A 15 1.77 19.46 0.18
CA GLY A 15 3.16 19.51 0.63
C GLY A 15 3.47 18.70 1.88
N LYS A 16 2.47 18.18 2.60
CA LYS A 16 2.66 17.34 3.81
C LYS A 16 2.79 15.87 3.47
N MET A 17 3.66 15.17 4.17
CA MET A 17 3.74 13.71 4.07
C MET A 17 2.46 13.07 4.61
N CYS A 18 2.05 11.96 4.01
CA CYS A 18 0.81 11.25 4.38
C CYS A 18 0.74 10.93 5.89
N GLY A 19 1.87 10.62 6.53
CA GLY A 19 1.95 10.34 7.96
C GLY A 19 1.79 11.56 8.89
N ASP A 20 1.68 12.77 8.34
CA ASP A 20 1.52 14.05 9.09
C ASP A 20 0.18 14.74 8.79
N ILE A 21 -0.83 14.00 8.35
CA ILE A 21 -2.13 14.57 7.96
C ILE A 21 -3.22 14.20 8.95
N ALA A 22 -3.42 12.91 9.21
CA ALA A 22 -4.41 12.41 10.15
C ALA A 22 -3.88 12.44 11.61
N ASP A 23 -4.77 12.25 12.57
CA ASP A 23 -4.36 12.16 13.98
C ASP A 23 -3.45 10.96 14.19
N PHE A 24 -3.81 9.80 13.60
CA PHE A 24 -2.98 8.60 13.53
C PHE A 24 -2.93 8.09 12.09
N THR A 25 -1.78 7.59 11.66
CA THR A 25 -1.59 7.01 10.33
C THR A 25 -0.83 5.69 10.44
N SER A 26 -1.42 4.62 9.93
CA SER A 26 -0.79 3.30 9.88
C SER A 26 -0.21 3.01 8.49
N PHE A 27 1.01 2.50 8.45
CA PHE A 27 1.72 2.05 7.26
C PHE A 27 1.98 0.55 7.33
N SER A 28 1.96 -0.11 6.17
CA SER A 28 2.35 -1.51 6.01
C SER A 28 3.72 -1.61 5.35
N PHE A 29 4.56 -2.50 5.89
CA PHE A 29 5.84 -2.91 5.32
C PHE A 29 5.85 -4.39 4.95
N HIS A 30 4.66 -4.96 4.69
CA HIS A 30 4.51 -6.31 4.13
C HIS A 30 5.29 -6.47 2.82
N ALA A 31 5.62 -7.70 2.44
CA ALA A 31 6.53 -8.06 1.35
C ALA A 31 6.23 -7.36 0.00
N VAL A 32 4.95 -7.10 -0.31
CA VAL A 32 4.53 -6.48 -1.58
C VAL A 32 4.50 -4.96 -1.56
N LYS A 33 4.81 -4.32 -0.43
CA LYS A 33 4.74 -2.85 -0.31
C LYS A 33 5.96 -2.16 -0.93
N ASN A 34 5.84 -0.88 -1.19
CA ASN A 34 6.91 -0.08 -1.80
C ASN A 34 8.20 -0.07 -0.99
N LEU A 35 8.08 0.01 0.33
CA LEU A 35 9.13 -0.27 1.30
C LEU A 35 8.69 -1.51 2.06
N THR A 36 9.57 -2.50 2.17
CA THR A 36 9.23 -3.75 2.83
C THR A 36 10.26 -4.17 3.88
N THR A 37 9.78 -4.80 4.94
CA THR A 37 10.58 -5.50 5.94
C THR A 37 10.22 -7.00 5.99
N ALA A 38 9.71 -7.56 4.88
CA ALA A 38 9.02 -8.83 4.74
C ALA A 38 7.67 -8.80 5.44
N GLU A 39 7.64 -8.66 6.74
CA GLU A 39 6.48 -8.32 7.57
C GLU A 39 6.83 -7.12 8.44
N GLY A 40 5.88 -6.22 8.63
CA GLY A 40 6.06 -5.06 9.48
C GLY A 40 5.12 -3.92 9.15
N GLY A 41 5.25 -2.85 9.91
CA GLY A 41 4.50 -1.62 9.73
C GLY A 41 5.03 -0.52 10.65
N ALA A 42 4.46 0.66 10.49
CA ALA A 42 4.72 1.79 11.36
C ALA A 42 3.42 2.54 11.63
N LEU A 43 3.36 3.16 12.80
CA LEU A 43 2.32 4.09 13.18
C LEU A 43 2.96 5.46 13.40
N THR A 44 2.38 6.49 12.78
CA THR A 44 2.72 7.89 13.06
C THR A 44 1.51 8.61 13.63
N TRP A 45 1.75 9.70 14.35
CA TRP A 45 0.69 10.56 14.86
C TRP A 45 1.15 12.02 14.93
N ARG A 46 0.19 12.91 14.93
CA ARG A 46 0.41 14.34 15.14
C ARG A 46 0.31 14.67 16.63
N ASN A 47 0.77 15.86 17.00
CA ASN A 47 0.48 16.40 18.31
C ASN A 47 -1.04 16.53 18.51
N ILE A 48 -1.58 15.84 19.50
CA ILE A 48 -2.99 15.86 19.86
C ILE A 48 -3.14 16.71 21.12
N SER A 49 -3.97 17.75 21.06
CA SER A 49 -4.19 18.62 22.21
C SER A 49 -4.66 17.83 23.43
N GLY A 50 -4.01 18.05 24.55
CA GLY A 50 -4.31 17.38 25.82
C GLY A 50 -3.73 15.97 25.97
N ILE A 51 -2.97 15.47 24.98
CA ILE A 51 -2.30 14.17 25.06
C ILE A 51 -0.78 14.37 24.98
N ASP A 52 -0.08 13.87 25.99
CA ASP A 52 1.39 13.89 26.04
C ASP A 52 1.96 12.85 25.05
N ASN A 53 2.92 13.28 24.21
CA ASN A 53 3.51 12.41 23.19
C ASN A 53 4.36 11.28 23.77
N ASP A 54 5.07 11.51 24.86
CA ASP A 54 5.90 10.47 25.49
C ASP A 54 5.02 9.41 26.15
N TRP A 55 3.90 9.84 26.75
CA TRP A 55 2.89 8.93 27.26
C TRP A 55 2.31 8.07 26.11
N LEU A 56 1.93 8.70 24.98
CA LEU A 56 1.35 8.01 23.84
C LEU A 56 2.33 7.00 23.23
N TYR A 57 3.58 7.40 23.04
CA TYR A 57 4.66 6.51 22.58
C TYR A 57 4.81 5.29 23.51
N LYS A 58 4.82 5.52 24.81
CA LYS A 58 4.90 4.46 25.82
C LYS A 58 3.70 3.50 25.75
N GLN A 59 2.49 4.01 25.50
CA GLN A 59 1.31 3.15 25.33
C GLN A 59 1.46 2.24 24.10
N PHE A 60 1.94 2.76 22.96
CA PHE A 60 2.18 1.94 21.77
C PHE A 60 3.28 0.90 21.99
N GLN A 61 4.33 1.22 22.72
CA GLN A 61 5.34 0.23 23.10
C GLN A 61 4.73 -0.89 23.95
N LEU A 62 3.94 -0.57 24.97
CA LEU A 62 3.25 -1.55 25.80
C LEU A 62 2.29 -2.40 24.97
N LEU A 63 1.45 -1.78 24.12
CA LEU A 63 0.48 -2.47 23.26
C LEU A 63 1.15 -3.43 22.28
N SER A 64 2.32 -3.09 21.77
CA SER A 64 3.04 -3.93 20.79
C SER A 64 3.83 -5.07 21.42
N LEU A 65 4.10 -5.03 22.73
CA LEU A 65 4.96 -5.99 23.44
C LEU A 65 4.30 -6.49 24.74
N HIS A 66 3.18 -7.21 24.61
CA HIS A 66 2.46 -7.90 25.69
C HIS A 66 1.98 -7.01 26.88
N GLY A 67 2.09 -5.68 26.79
CA GLY A 67 1.90 -4.80 27.97
C GLY A 67 3.07 -4.84 28.95
N GLN A 68 4.25 -5.30 28.52
CA GLN A 68 5.43 -5.44 29.34
C GLN A 68 6.10 -4.11 29.62
N ASN A 69 6.35 -3.76 30.90
CA ASN A 69 6.89 -2.46 31.31
C ASN A 69 8.42 -2.31 31.11
N LYS A 70 9.14 -3.36 30.76
CA LYS A 70 10.57 -3.35 30.45
C LYS A 70 10.85 -4.05 29.12
N ASP A 71 11.65 -3.41 28.28
CA ASP A 71 12.17 -4.00 27.05
C ASP A 71 13.44 -4.86 27.32
N ALA A 72 13.98 -5.47 26.24
CA ALA A 72 15.17 -6.32 26.34
C ALA A 72 16.42 -5.56 26.81
N LEU A 73 16.57 -4.27 26.43
CA LEU A 73 17.71 -3.44 26.82
C LEU A 73 17.66 -3.09 28.30
N ALA A 74 16.49 -2.79 28.84
CA ALA A 74 16.32 -2.54 30.28
C ALA A 74 16.66 -3.76 31.13
N LYS A 75 16.53 -4.98 30.56
CA LYS A 75 16.85 -6.26 31.25
C LYS A 75 18.35 -6.58 31.27
N THR A 76 19.19 -5.90 30.51
CA THR A 76 20.65 -6.17 30.46
C THR A 76 21.40 -5.66 31.70
N LYS A 77 20.78 -4.83 32.54
CA LYS A 77 21.38 -4.36 33.78
C LYS A 77 21.44 -5.48 34.84
N LEU A 78 22.52 -5.55 35.59
CA LEU A 78 22.71 -6.56 36.64
C LEU A 78 21.53 -6.49 37.64
N GLY A 79 20.86 -7.60 37.89
CA GLY A 79 19.68 -7.69 38.76
C GLY A 79 18.36 -7.20 38.18
N ALA A 80 18.30 -6.84 36.88
CA ALA A 80 17.11 -6.28 36.24
C ALA A 80 16.19 -7.37 35.61
N TRP A 81 16.15 -8.56 36.19
CA TRP A 81 15.32 -9.68 35.69
C TRP A 81 13.82 -9.43 35.88
N GLU A 82 13.43 -8.68 36.92
CA GLU A 82 12.04 -8.44 37.27
C GLU A 82 11.37 -7.50 36.27
N TYR A 83 10.22 -7.88 35.75
CA TYR A 83 9.35 -7.08 34.90
C TYR A 83 7.88 -7.38 35.26
N ASP A 84 6.98 -6.54 34.81
CA ASP A 84 5.56 -6.71 34.98
C ASP A 84 4.82 -6.57 33.65
N ILE A 85 3.67 -7.24 33.54
CA ILE A 85 2.69 -7.05 32.47
C ILE A 85 1.56 -6.23 33.04
N VAL A 86 1.55 -4.93 32.70
CA VAL A 86 0.63 -3.95 33.30
C VAL A 86 -0.81 -4.09 32.78
N TYR A 87 -0.98 -4.70 31.59
CA TYR A 87 -2.27 -5.16 31.03
C TYR A 87 -2.05 -6.17 29.87
N PRO A 88 -3.06 -7.01 29.55
CA PRO A 88 -2.98 -7.91 28.40
C PRO A 88 -2.88 -7.12 27.08
N ALA A 89 -1.86 -7.37 26.28
CA ALA A 89 -1.64 -6.68 25.02
C ALA A 89 -1.11 -7.64 23.93
N TYR A 90 -0.87 -7.10 22.73
CA TYR A 90 -0.44 -7.87 21.57
C TYR A 90 1.08 -8.16 21.60
N LYS A 91 1.49 -9.14 20.78
CA LYS A 91 2.88 -9.35 20.42
C LYS A 91 3.06 -9.06 18.94
N CYS A 92 3.35 -7.80 18.61
CA CYS A 92 3.47 -7.31 17.24
C CYS A 92 4.63 -6.30 17.07
N ASN A 93 5.63 -6.32 17.94
CA ASN A 93 6.82 -5.50 17.80
C ASN A 93 7.66 -5.95 16.59
N MET A 94 8.23 -4.98 15.87
CA MET A 94 9.20 -5.24 14.81
C MET A 94 10.49 -5.81 15.42
N THR A 95 11.11 -6.80 14.75
CA THR A 95 12.45 -7.31 15.15
C THR A 95 13.55 -6.41 14.60
N ASP A 96 14.74 -6.42 15.23
CA ASP A 96 15.89 -5.62 14.79
C ASP A 96 16.36 -6.03 13.37
N ILE A 97 16.21 -7.31 13.00
CA ILE A 97 16.51 -7.80 11.64
C ILE A 97 15.60 -7.11 10.61
N MET A 98 14.29 -7.07 10.87
CA MET A 98 13.31 -6.40 10.00
C MET A 98 13.57 -4.89 9.97
N ALA A 99 13.84 -4.27 11.11
CA ALA A 99 14.18 -2.86 11.20
C ALA A 99 15.44 -2.53 10.38
N GLY A 100 16.47 -3.37 10.44
CA GLY A 100 17.70 -3.22 9.65
C GLY A 100 17.44 -3.25 8.14
N ILE A 101 16.57 -4.16 7.67
CA ILE A 101 16.12 -4.21 6.26
C ILE A 101 15.40 -2.90 5.89
N GLY A 102 14.47 -2.46 6.75
CA GLY A 102 13.72 -1.22 6.55
C GLY A 102 14.63 0.01 6.45
N LEU A 103 15.60 0.14 7.34
CA LEU A 103 16.57 1.24 7.34
C LEU A 103 17.44 1.26 6.07
N ALA A 104 17.85 0.09 5.58
CA ALA A 104 18.60 -0.02 4.32
C ALA A 104 17.77 0.43 3.12
N GLN A 105 16.50 0.04 3.05
CA GLN A 105 15.60 0.48 1.98
C GLN A 105 15.22 1.96 2.11
N LEU A 106 15.02 2.47 3.33
CA LEU A 106 14.65 3.86 3.56
C LEU A 106 15.70 4.84 2.98
N LYS A 107 16.98 4.50 3.05
CA LYS A 107 18.07 5.29 2.44
C LYS A 107 17.92 5.43 0.93
N ARG A 108 17.38 4.41 0.26
CA ARG A 108 17.19 4.34 -1.21
C ARG A 108 15.78 4.75 -1.63
N TYR A 109 14.88 4.98 -0.67
CA TYR A 109 13.46 5.16 -0.95
C TYR A 109 13.13 6.36 -1.85
N PRO A 110 13.82 7.51 -1.75
CA PRO A 110 13.62 8.61 -2.70
C PRO A 110 13.88 8.22 -4.17
N GLU A 111 14.91 7.42 -4.44
CA GLU A 111 15.21 6.89 -5.78
C GLU A 111 14.13 5.91 -6.25
N MET A 112 13.63 5.07 -5.34
CA MET A 112 12.55 4.12 -5.62
C MET A 112 11.24 4.85 -5.97
N LEU A 113 10.90 5.92 -5.26
CA LEU A 113 9.74 6.76 -5.58
C LEU A 113 9.91 7.45 -6.92
N TYR A 114 11.09 7.99 -7.22
CA TYR A 114 11.39 8.61 -8.50
C TYR A 114 11.25 7.62 -9.65
N ARG A 115 11.78 6.39 -9.53
CA ARG A 115 11.63 5.36 -10.54
C ARG A 115 10.17 4.97 -10.77
N ARG A 116 9.37 4.82 -9.71
CA ARG A 116 7.93 4.55 -9.82
C ARG A 116 7.21 5.66 -10.57
N ARG A 117 7.57 6.92 -10.31
CA ARG A 117 7.02 8.07 -11.03
C ARG A 117 7.34 7.99 -12.52
N GLN A 118 8.57 7.72 -12.92
CA GLN A 118 8.95 7.56 -14.33
C GLN A 118 8.12 6.47 -15.02
N ILE A 119 7.92 5.31 -14.36
CA ILE A 119 7.12 4.22 -14.92
C ILE A 119 5.67 4.67 -15.13
N ILE A 120 5.07 5.37 -14.16
CA ILE A 120 3.70 5.91 -14.25
C ILE A 120 3.59 6.92 -15.39
N GLU A 121 4.58 7.81 -15.55
CA GLU A 121 4.61 8.78 -16.65
C GLU A 121 4.70 8.09 -18.02
N HIS A 122 5.50 7.02 -18.15
CA HIS A 122 5.53 6.20 -19.36
C HIS A 122 4.19 5.51 -19.65
N TYR A 123 3.53 4.94 -18.65
CA TYR A 123 2.21 4.34 -18.80
C TYR A 123 1.17 5.39 -19.21
N ASN A 124 1.14 6.55 -18.55
CA ASN A 124 0.22 7.63 -18.88
C ASN A 124 0.40 8.09 -20.33
N GLU A 125 1.64 8.27 -20.80
CA GLU A 125 1.92 8.65 -22.18
C GLU A 125 1.52 7.54 -23.17
N GLY A 126 1.81 6.29 -22.83
CA GLY A 126 1.47 5.14 -23.71
C GLY A 126 -0.02 4.87 -23.82
N LEU A 127 -0.81 5.23 -22.82
CA LEU A 127 -2.26 4.97 -22.78
C LEU A 127 -3.11 6.20 -23.09
N LYS A 128 -2.51 7.36 -23.35
CA LYS A 128 -3.23 8.64 -23.51
C LYS A 128 -4.30 8.66 -24.62
N ASN A 129 -4.15 7.80 -25.65
CA ASN A 129 -5.08 7.71 -26.78
C ASN A 129 -6.00 6.47 -26.69
N CYS A 130 -5.99 5.76 -25.56
CA CYS A 130 -6.86 4.60 -25.34
C CYS A 130 -8.13 5.03 -24.59
N ASP A 131 -9.22 4.29 -24.83
CA ASP A 131 -10.48 4.48 -24.09
C ASP A 131 -10.41 3.83 -22.71
N VAL A 132 -9.54 4.39 -21.87
CA VAL A 132 -9.28 3.92 -20.50
C VAL A 132 -9.27 5.08 -19.53
N GLN A 133 -9.53 4.78 -18.27
CA GLN A 133 -9.38 5.73 -17.17
C GLN A 133 -8.25 5.25 -16.23
N VAL A 134 -7.29 6.12 -15.96
CA VAL A 134 -6.21 5.90 -15.01
C VAL A 134 -6.33 6.82 -13.81
N LEU A 135 -5.66 6.48 -12.70
CA LEU A 135 -5.61 7.35 -11.54
C LEU A 135 -4.74 8.58 -11.80
N ASN A 136 -5.16 9.73 -11.30
CA ASN A 136 -4.30 10.90 -11.24
C ASN A 136 -3.29 10.73 -10.09
N HIS A 137 -2.08 10.30 -10.40
CA HIS A 137 -1.03 10.06 -9.42
C HIS A 137 -0.32 11.34 -8.96
N TYR A 138 -0.32 12.37 -9.78
CA TYR A 138 0.45 13.60 -9.52
C TYR A 138 -0.35 14.82 -9.96
N GLY A 139 -0.50 15.77 -9.08
CA GLY A 139 -1.16 17.05 -9.29
C GLY A 139 -0.41 18.18 -8.58
N GLU A 140 -0.97 19.38 -8.63
CA GLU A 140 -0.39 20.55 -7.96
C GLU A 140 -0.37 20.39 -6.43
N ASP A 141 -1.37 19.71 -5.89
CA ASP A 141 -1.60 19.57 -4.46
C ASP A 141 -1.26 18.18 -3.91
N HIS A 142 -0.99 17.19 -4.76
CA HIS A 142 -0.75 15.82 -4.32
C HIS A 142 0.32 15.09 -5.13
N SER A 143 0.94 14.10 -4.49
CA SER A 143 1.78 13.11 -5.15
C SER A 143 1.57 11.74 -4.53
N SER A 144 1.27 10.76 -5.38
CA SER A 144 1.12 9.36 -5.00
C SER A 144 2.48 8.72 -4.67
N SER A 145 2.44 7.68 -3.85
CA SER A 145 3.59 6.76 -3.66
C SER A 145 3.84 5.85 -4.88
N GLY A 146 2.94 5.84 -5.86
CA GLY A 146 3.03 4.98 -7.03
C GLY A 146 3.00 3.49 -6.68
N HIS A 147 2.15 3.07 -5.73
CA HIS A 147 2.10 1.67 -5.31
C HIS A 147 1.49 0.76 -6.38
N LEU A 148 0.35 1.16 -6.94
CA LEU A 148 -0.38 0.42 -7.98
C LEU A 148 -0.63 1.33 -9.19
N TYR A 149 -0.68 0.75 -10.38
CA TYR A 149 -1.13 1.42 -11.59
C TYR A 149 -2.42 0.76 -12.09
N LEU A 150 -3.54 1.37 -11.72
CA LEU A 150 -4.88 0.87 -12.01
C LEU A 150 -5.39 1.48 -13.33
N VAL A 151 -5.87 0.62 -14.23
CA VAL A 151 -6.47 1.02 -15.51
C VAL A 151 -7.89 0.52 -15.55
N ARG A 152 -8.85 1.40 -15.75
CA ARG A 152 -10.25 1.02 -15.99
C ARG A 152 -10.54 0.99 -17.47
N LEU A 153 -11.07 -0.12 -17.95
CA LEU A 153 -11.51 -0.35 -19.33
C LEU A 153 -12.93 0.19 -19.47
N LEU A 154 -13.07 1.44 -19.98
CA LEU A 154 -14.37 2.11 -20.00
C LEU A 154 -15.39 1.34 -20.87
N GLY A 155 -16.62 1.21 -20.36
CA GLY A 155 -17.72 0.51 -21.03
C GLY A 155 -17.54 -1.02 -21.19
N LYS A 156 -16.49 -1.59 -20.61
CA LYS A 156 -16.23 -3.04 -20.65
C LYS A 156 -16.72 -3.73 -19.39
N ASP A 157 -17.08 -5.00 -19.54
CA ASP A 157 -17.54 -5.87 -18.47
C ASP A 157 -16.43 -6.73 -17.86
N ILE A 158 -16.80 -7.59 -16.94
CA ILE A 158 -15.89 -8.47 -16.22
C ILE A 158 -15.29 -9.57 -17.13
N GLU A 159 -16.01 -10.01 -18.13
CA GLU A 159 -15.60 -11.07 -19.08
C GLU A 159 -14.50 -10.51 -19.98
N PHE A 160 -14.70 -9.33 -20.56
CA PHE A 160 -13.67 -8.63 -21.32
C PHE A 160 -12.42 -8.36 -20.49
N ARG A 161 -12.57 -7.85 -19.26
CA ARG A 161 -11.45 -7.61 -18.34
C ARG A 161 -10.66 -8.89 -18.05
N ASN A 162 -11.35 -10.00 -17.81
CA ASN A 162 -10.71 -11.29 -17.56
C ASN A 162 -9.96 -11.81 -18.80
N ASP A 163 -10.54 -11.65 -20.01
CA ASP A 163 -9.87 -11.97 -21.26
C ASP A 163 -8.59 -11.17 -21.45
N VAL A 164 -8.62 -9.86 -21.20
CA VAL A 164 -7.42 -9.01 -21.23
C VAL A 164 -6.34 -9.54 -20.30
N ILE A 165 -6.68 -9.90 -19.05
CA ILE A 165 -5.71 -10.45 -18.08
C ILE A 165 -5.13 -11.78 -18.60
N CYS A 166 -5.95 -12.68 -19.15
CA CYS A 166 -5.49 -13.96 -19.69
C CYS A 166 -4.54 -13.76 -20.88
N ARG A 167 -4.91 -12.91 -21.85
CA ARG A 167 -4.06 -12.60 -23.01
C ARG A 167 -2.76 -11.91 -22.64
N MET A 168 -2.78 -11.05 -21.63
CA MET A 168 -1.54 -10.47 -21.06
C MET A 168 -0.65 -11.55 -20.44
N ALA A 169 -1.24 -12.48 -19.69
CA ALA A 169 -0.50 -13.59 -19.06
C ALA A 169 0.13 -14.52 -20.10
N GLU A 170 -0.55 -14.82 -21.22
CA GLU A 170 -0.01 -15.59 -22.36
C GLU A 170 1.23 -14.93 -22.97
N ARG A 171 1.36 -13.60 -22.85
CA ARG A 171 2.53 -12.82 -23.27
C ARG A 171 3.57 -12.63 -22.17
N GLY A 172 3.44 -13.36 -21.04
CA GLY A 172 4.36 -13.30 -19.91
C GLY A 172 4.22 -12.02 -19.06
N ILE A 173 3.10 -11.29 -19.16
CA ILE A 173 2.84 -10.07 -18.40
C ILE A 173 1.82 -10.36 -17.31
N ALA A 174 2.25 -10.31 -16.05
CA ALA A 174 1.39 -10.54 -14.88
C ALA A 174 0.55 -9.29 -14.57
N CYS A 175 -0.72 -9.31 -14.91
CA CYS A 175 -1.72 -8.32 -14.48
C CYS A 175 -2.50 -8.84 -13.27
N ASN A 176 -3.14 -7.93 -12.55
CA ASN A 176 -3.95 -8.26 -11.38
C ASN A 176 -5.22 -7.38 -11.32
N VAL A 177 -6.01 -7.55 -10.27
CA VAL A 177 -7.16 -6.71 -9.93
C VAL A 177 -7.05 -6.29 -8.46
N HIS A 178 -7.08 -4.99 -8.19
CA HIS A 178 -6.98 -4.45 -6.83
C HIS A 178 -8.19 -3.55 -6.50
N TYR A 179 -9.24 -4.10 -5.84
CA TYR A 179 -9.37 -5.47 -5.32
C TYR A 179 -10.79 -5.98 -5.56
N LYS A 180 -11.00 -7.30 -5.44
CA LYS A 180 -12.36 -7.83 -5.32
C LYS A 180 -13.03 -7.22 -4.08
N PRO A 181 -14.19 -6.54 -4.20
CA PRO A 181 -14.84 -5.88 -3.08
C PRO A 181 -15.17 -6.84 -1.94
N LEU A 182 -15.00 -6.39 -0.69
CA LEU A 182 -15.27 -7.20 0.50
C LEU A 182 -16.68 -7.82 0.51
N PRO A 183 -17.77 -7.11 0.13
CA PRO A 183 -19.11 -7.70 0.04
C PRO A 183 -19.22 -8.90 -0.91
N MET A 184 -18.28 -9.08 -1.83
CA MET A 184 -18.21 -10.25 -2.72
C MET A 184 -17.44 -11.44 -2.13
N MET A 185 -16.74 -11.26 -1.00
CA MET A 185 -16.01 -12.32 -0.32
C MET A 185 -16.95 -13.15 0.55
N THR A 186 -16.71 -14.48 0.64
CA THR A 186 -17.58 -15.41 1.36
C THR A 186 -17.82 -15.00 2.81
N ALA A 187 -16.75 -14.60 3.53
CA ALA A 187 -16.87 -14.19 4.92
C ALA A 187 -17.84 -13.01 5.11
N TYR A 188 -17.78 -12.01 4.24
CA TYR A 188 -18.66 -10.83 4.33
C TYR A 188 -20.07 -11.09 3.85
N LYS A 189 -20.25 -11.94 2.83
CA LYS A 189 -21.58 -12.44 2.44
C LYS A 189 -22.28 -13.16 3.61
N ASN A 190 -21.54 -13.97 4.35
CA ASN A 190 -22.07 -14.67 5.52
C ASN A 190 -22.45 -13.72 6.67
N LEU A 191 -21.92 -12.49 6.68
CA LEU A 191 -22.31 -11.41 7.59
C LEU A 191 -23.47 -10.56 7.07
N GLY A 192 -24.06 -10.92 5.91
CA GLY A 192 -25.21 -10.23 5.34
C GLY A 192 -24.89 -9.08 4.39
N PHE A 193 -23.62 -8.87 4.00
CA PHE A 193 -23.27 -7.85 3.02
C PHE A 193 -23.61 -8.31 1.59
N ASP A 194 -24.24 -7.43 0.80
CA ASP A 194 -24.50 -7.64 -0.64
C ASP A 194 -23.78 -6.57 -1.46
N ILE A 195 -23.12 -6.98 -2.54
CA ILE A 195 -22.42 -6.06 -3.45
C ILE A 195 -23.36 -5.03 -4.11
N LYS A 196 -24.66 -5.34 -4.22
CA LYS A 196 -25.68 -4.43 -4.76
C LYS A 196 -25.80 -3.13 -3.97
N ASP A 197 -25.48 -3.16 -2.68
CA ASP A 197 -25.49 -1.99 -1.80
C ASP A 197 -24.25 -1.10 -2.02
N TYR A 198 -23.28 -1.57 -2.81
CA TYR A 198 -21.99 -0.92 -3.07
C TYR A 198 -21.72 -0.73 -4.59
N PRO A 199 -22.61 -0.02 -5.34
CA PRO A 199 -22.54 0.05 -6.79
C PRO A 199 -21.23 0.66 -7.30
N ASN A 200 -20.65 1.64 -6.60
CA ASN A 200 -19.39 2.24 -6.98
C ASN A 200 -18.22 1.26 -6.91
N ALA A 201 -18.15 0.47 -5.83
CA ALA A 201 -17.12 -0.55 -5.67
C ALA A 201 -17.27 -1.67 -6.72
N CYS A 202 -18.52 -2.07 -7.01
CA CYS A 202 -18.82 -3.02 -8.08
C CYS A 202 -18.37 -2.49 -9.45
N ASN A 203 -18.74 -1.28 -9.79
CA ASN A 203 -18.39 -0.63 -11.07
C ASN A 203 -16.87 -0.50 -11.26
N MET A 204 -16.13 -0.22 -10.21
CA MET A 204 -14.67 -0.18 -10.31
C MET A 204 -14.07 -1.57 -10.51
N PHE A 205 -14.59 -2.58 -9.82
CA PHE A 205 -14.06 -3.93 -9.87
C PHE A 205 -14.28 -4.61 -11.22
N VAL A 206 -15.41 -4.41 -11.88
CA VAL A 206 -15.78 -5.19 -13.09
C VAL A 206 -14.86 -4.92 -14.27
N ASN A 207 -14.25 -3.76 -14.37
CA ASN A 207 -13.44 -3.36 -15.52
C ASN A 207 -12.05 -2.83 -15.19
N GLU A 208 -11.56 -3.08 -13.97
CA GLU A 208 -10.22 -2.67 -13.54
C GLU A 208 -9.19 -3.75 -13.86
N VAL A 209 -8.05 -3.33 -14.42
CA VAL A 209 -6.83 -4.11 -14.60
C VAL A 209 -5.67 -3.35 -13.97
N THR A 210 -4.90 -4.01 -13.12
CA THR A 210 -3.66 -3.45 -12.59
C THR A 210 -2.46 -3.90 -13.41
N LEU A 211 -1.75 -2.96 -14.01
CA LEU A 211 -0.50 -3.22 -14.73
C LEU A 211 0.70 -3.36 -13.78
N PRO A 212 1.74 -4.11 -14.19
CA PRO A 212 2.96 -4.29 -13.38
C PRO A 212 3.61 -2.95 -13.04
N LEU A 213 3.93 -2.72 -11.76
CA LEU A 213 4.60 -1.52 -11.30
C LEU A 213 5.58 -1.85 -10.16
N HIS A 214 6.86 -2.01 -10.50
CA HIS A 214 7.94 -2.17 -9.53
C HIS A 214 9.24 -1.56 -10.06
N THR A 215 10.15 -1.19 -9.17
CA THR A 215 11.36 -0.42 -9.50
C THR A 215 12.40 -1.18 -10.35
N CYS A 216 12.25 -2.50 -10.49
CA CYS A 216 13.14 -3.32 -11.33
C CYS A 216 12.68 -3.42 -12.80
N LEU A 217 11.53 -2.82 -13.17
CA LEU A 217 11.13 -2.79 -14.59
C LEU A 217 12.09 -1.92 -15.40
N THR A 218 12.60 -2.47 -16.51
CA THR A 218 13.37 -1.70 -17.49
C THR A 218 12.43 -0.90 -18.39
N ASP A 219 12.97 0.11 -19.10
CA ASP A 219 12.16 0.91 -20.03
C ASP A 219 11.67 0.08 -21.22
N GLU A 220 12.45 -0.93 -21.64
CA GLU A 220 12.03 -1.90 -22.68
C GLU A 220 10.87 -2.76 -22.20
N GLN A 221 10.90 -3.24 -20.95
CA GLN A 221 9.80 -4.00 -20.36
C GLN A 221 8.54 -3.14 -20.24
N ILE A 222 8.66 -1.87 -19.85
CA ILE A 222 7.52 -0.94 -19.77
C ILE A 222 6.91 -0.74 -21.16
N LYS A 223 7.72 -0.51 -22.19
CA LYS A 223 7.25 -0.41 -23.59
C LYS A 223 6.57 -1.71 -24.06
N TYR A 224 7.13 -2.85 -23.67
CA TYR A 224 6.55 -4.15 -23.98
C TYR A 224 5.16 -4.34 -23.34
N VAL A 225 5.01 -3.97 -22.07
CA VAL A 225 3.72 -3.98 -21.38
C VAL A 225 2.72 -3.07 -22.08
N ILE A 226 3.10 -1.83 -22.39
CA ILE A 226 2.22 -0.84 -23.04
C ILE A 226 1.77 -1.35 -24.42
N SER A 227 2.69 -1.78 -25.28
CA SER A 227 2.35 -2.20 -26.64
C SER A 227 1.40 -3.41 -26.65
N ASN A 228 1.66 -4.40 -25.80
CA ASN A 228 0.80 -5.57 -25.69
C ASN A 228 -0.58 -5.23 -25.11
N PHE A 229 -0.63 -4.39 -24.07
CA PHE A 229 -1.90 -3.99 -23.48
C PHE A 229 -2.76 -3.20 -24.46
N VAL A 230 -2.18 -2.23 -25.17
CA VAL A 230 -2.88 -1.42 -26.18
C VAL A 230 -3.39 -2.29 -27.33
N GLU A 231 -2.58 -3.22 -27.84
CA GLU A 231 -3.00 -4.15 -28.88
C GLU A 231 -4.20 -5.01 -28.43
N ILE A 232 -4.16 -5.53 -27.19
CA ILE A 232 -5.19 -6.44 -26.67
C ILE A 232 -6.52 -5.70 -26.45
N ILE A 233 -6.50 -4.48 -25.95
CA ILE A 233 -7.75 -3.74 -25.66
C ILE A 233 -8.41 -3.15 -26.90
N ASN A 234 -7.67 -3.01 -28.03
CA ASN A 234 -8.16 -2.43 -29.28
C ASN A 234 -8.52 -3.51 -30.34
N GLY A 235 -8.09 -4.74 -30.16
CA GLY A 235 -8.33 -5.89 -31.06
C GLY A 235 -9.41 -6.80 -30.56
#